data_e5d21e2f433e086b1428fe171a2d3281
#
_entry.id   e5d21e2f433e086b1428fe171a2d3281
#
_cell.length_a   1.000
_cell.length_b   1.000
_cell.length_c   1.000
_cell.angle_alpha   90.00
_cell.angle_beta   90.00
_cell.angle_gamma   90.00
#
_symmetry.space_group_name_H-M   'P 1'
#
loop_
_entity.id
_entity.type
_entity.pdbx_description
1 polymer ?
#
loop_
_entity_poly.entity_id
_entity_poly.type
_entity_poly.pdbx_seq_one_letter_code
_entity_poly.pdbx_strand_id
1 'polypeptide(L)'
;MFIRPPVLVLIGLSAAILFIAGCKKEQRSGVPYTQVDIQFNVNNPAYVDLQVPSGWIYITGGSRGIIVYRKTMDEFVAMDRHCPYRPEDGCQVFVDDTQVTVRDTICCGSAFLIVDGSVTGQPAATGLQQYNTTFNGTTLRIYN
;
A
#
# COMPACT_ATOMS: atom_id res chain seq x y z
N MET A 1 24.16 9.36 -68.36
CA MET A 1 23.04 9.92 -67.53
C MET A 1 22.94 9.03 -66.34
N PHE A 2 23.58 9.45 -65.22
CA PHE A 2 23.70 8.63 -63.99
C PHE A 2 22.55 8.98 -63.05
N ILE A 3 21.68 8.00 -62.80
CA ILE A 3 20.63 8.10 -61.80
C ILE A 3 21.19 7.59 -60.47
N ARG A 4 21.43 8.47 -59.54
CA ARG A 4 21.80 8.13 -58.15
C ARG A 4 20.51 7.79 -57.35
N PRO A 5 20.46 6.66 -56.66
CA PRO A 5 19.32 6.39 -55.74
C PRO A 5 19.45 7.25 -54.48
N PRO A 6 18.35 7.69 -53.89
CA PRO A 6 18.36 8.50 -52.68
C PRO A 6 18.59 7.60 -51.42
N VAL A 7 19.82 7.62 -50.95
CA VAL A 7 20.25 6.94 -49.70
C VAL A 7 19.69 7.63 -48.46
N LEU A 8 18.92 8.72 -48.62
CA LEU A 8 18.48 9.59 -47.52
C LEU A 8 17.17 9.19 -46.85
N VAL A 9 16.48 8.14 -47.31
CA VAL A 9 15.19 7.74 -46.75
C VAL A 9 15.27 6.68 -45.62
N LEU A 10 16.41 6.02 -45.47
CA LEU A 10 16.58 4.93 -44.51
C LEU A 10 17.06 5.35 -43.11
N ILE A 11 17.42 6.62 -42.91
CA ILE A 11 17.90 7.12 -41.61
C ILE A 11 16.76 7.67 -40.74
N GLY A 12 15.56 7.89 -41.30
CA GLY A 12 14.42 8.50 -40.57
C GLY A 12 13.60 7.55 -39.71
N LEU A 13 13.76 6.23 -39.83
CA LEU A 13 12.84 5.27 -39.18
C LEU A 13 13.43 4.60 -37.92
N SER A 14 14.64 4.94 -37.52
CA SER A 14 15.30 4.30 -36.37
C SER A 14 15.28 5.08 -35.06
N ALA A 15 14.65 6.27 -35.01
CA ALA A 15 14.71 7.15 -33.85
C ALA A 15 13.40 7.26 -33.03
N ALA A 16 12.43 6.40 -33.27
CA ALA A 16 11.11 6.50 -32.64
C ALA A 16 10.80 5.34 -31.66
N ILE A 17 11.81 4.73 -31.04
CA ILE A 17 11.58 3.91 -29.85
C ILE A 17 11.69 4.85 -28.63
N LEU A 18 10.66 5.65 -28.41
CA LEU A 18 10.46 6.35 -27.17
C LEU A 18 10.24 5.29 -26.07
N PHE A 19 11.24 5.13 -25.22
CA PHE A 19 11.09 4.46 -23.93
C PHE A 19 10.00 5.15 -23.14
N ILE A 20 8.81 4.56 -23.11
CA ILE A 20 7.79 4.89 -22.13
C ILE A 20 8.26 4.25 -20.82
N ALA A 21 9.24 4.87 -20.16
CA ALA A 21 9.53 4.60 -18.78
C ALA A 21 8.33 5.11 -17.98
N GLY A 22 7.36 4.25 -17.74
CA GLY A 22 6.26 4.51 -16.83
C GLY A 22 6.84 4.69 -15.44
N CYS A 23 7.12 5.93 -15.02
CA CYS A 23 7.32 6.26 -13.62
C CYS A 23 6.06 5.83 -12.87
N LYS A 24 6.12 4.70 -12.17
CA LYS A 24 5.19 4.43 -11.08
C LYS A 24 5.40 5.55 -10.07
N LYS A 25 4.46 6.48 -10.03
CA LYS A 25 4.43 7.53 -9.02
C LYS A 25 4.16 6.83 -7.70
N GLU A 26 5.22 6.56 -6.95
CA GLU A 26 5.12 6.10 -5.57
C GLU A 26 4.34 7.17 -4.81
N GLN A 27 3.14 6.83 -4.39
CA GLN A 27 2.26 7.74 -3.68
C GLN A 27 2.78 7.84 -2.25
N ARG A 28 3.73 8.76 -2.04
CA ARG A 28 4.30 9.01 -0.72
C ARG A 28 3.23 9.62 0.16
N SER A 29 2.80 8.88 1.15
CA SER A 29 1.79 9.29 2.13
C SER A 29 2.27 10.41 3.07
N GLY A 30 3.55 10.79 3.02
CA GLY A 30 4.18 11.71 3.97
C GLY A 30 4.39 11.11 5.37
N VAL A 31 3.93 9.89 5.60
CA VAL A 31 4.17 9.16 6.85
C VAL A 31 5.67 8.89 7.01
N PRO A 32 6.24 9.09 8.23
CA PRO A 32 7.65 8.83 8.48
C PRO A 32 8.04 7.39 8.11
N TYR A 33 9.12 7.25 7.35
CA TYR A 33 9.64 5.93 7.00
C TYR A 33 10.10 5.19 8.26
N THR A 34 9.61 3.97 8.42
CA THR A 34 10.04 3.05 9.46
C THR A 34 10.30 1.70 8.80
N GLN A 35 11.48 1.14 9.02
CA GLN A 35 11.79 -0.18 8.48
C GLN A 35 10.91 -1.24 9.16
N VAL A 36 10.29 -2.07 8.35
CA VAL A 36 9.42 -3.18 8.77
C VAL A 36 9.91 -4.47 8.13
N ASP A 37 10.12 -5.49 8.94
CA ASP A 37 10.31 -6.89 8.53
C ASP A 37 9.81 -7.79 9.67
N ILE A 38 8.53 -8.14 9.60
CA ILE A 38 7.81 -8.87 10.65
C ILE A 38 7.32 -10.18 10.05
N GLN A 39 7.55 -11.28 10.76
CA GLN A 39 7.08 -12.61 10.36
C GLN A 39 6.37 -13.28 11.53
N PHE A 40 5.24 -13.92 11.24
CA PHE A 40 4.52 -14.73 12.23
C PHE A 40 3.66 -15.82 11.58
N ASN A 41 3.37 -16.85 12.37
CA ASN A 41 2.48 -17.93 11.95
C ASN A 41 1.02 -17.51 12.19
N VAL A 42 0.23 -17.41 11.12
CA VAL A 42 -1.18 -17.00 11.15
C VAL A 42 -2.05 -18.00 11.94
N ASN A 43 -1.63 -19.28 12.01
CA ASN A 43 -2.36 -20.31 12.74
C ASN A 43 -2.14 -20.27 14.27
N ASN A 44 -1.29 -19.35 14.76
CA ASN A 44 -1.13 -19.15 16.20
C ASN A 44 -2.46 -18.62 16.79
N PRO A 45 -2.94 -19.19 17.91
CA PRO A 45 -4.16 -18.72 18.59
C PRO A 45 -4.21 -17.23 18.90
N ALA A 46 -3.05 -16.57 19.05
CA ALA A 46 -2.95 -15.12 19.23
C ALA A 46 -3.47 -14.31 18.03
N TYR A 47 -3.58 -14.93 16.85
CA TYR A 47 -4.00 -14.32 15.59
C TYR A 47 -5.27 -14.96 15.04
N VAL A 48 -6.16 -15.44 15.90
CA VAL A 48 -7.40 -16.16 15.51
C VAL A 48 -8.25 -15.38 14.53
N ASP A 49 -8.31 -14.05 14.66
CA ASP A 49 -9.09 -13.18 13.79
C ASP A 49 -8.56 -13.16 12.34
N LEU A 50 -7.27 -13.49 12.12
CA LEU A 50 -6.69 -13.63 10.80
C LEU A 50 -6.90 -15.02 10.16
N GLN A 51 -7.58 -15.94 10.80
CA GLN A 51 -7.78 -17.30 10.25
C GLN A 51 -8.91 -17.35 9.22
N VAL A 52 -9.70 -16.29 9.11
CA VAL A 52 -10.81 -16.16 8.16
C VAL A 52 -10.67 -14.92 7.31
N PRO A 53 -11.15 -14.93 6.05
CA PRO A 53 -11.26 -13.70 5.25
C PRO A 53 -12.07 -12.62 5.95
N SER A 54 -11.72 -11.38 5.71
CA SER A 54 -12.24 -10.16 6.36
C SER A 54 -11.83 -10.00 7.84
N GLY A 55 -11.09 -10.94 8.40
CA GLY A 55 -10.49 -10.78 9.71
C GLY A 55 -9.32 -9.80 9.69
N TRP A 56 -9.10 -9.11 10.82
CA TRP A 56 -8.03 -8.13 10.96
C TRP A 56 -7.51 -8.07 12.39
N ILE A 57 -6.27 -7.61 12.52
CA ILE A 57 -5.63 -7.38 13.83
C ILE A 57 -4.77 -6.12 13.79
N TYR A 58 -4.43 -5.62 14.96
CA TYR A 58 -3.34 -4.67 15.14
C TYR A 58 -2.06 -5.40 15.55
N ILE A 59 -0.93 -5.01 14.96
CA ILE A 59 0.38 -5.44 15.40
C ILE A 59 1.30 -4.24 15.63
N THR A 60 2.32 -4.44 16.46
CA THR A 60 3.37 -3.45 16.69
C THR A 60 4.28 -3.38 15.47
N GLY A 61 4.70 -2.19 15.11
CA GLY A 61 5.61 -1.92 13.97
C GLY A 61 5.18 -0.70 13.20
N GLY A 62 5.91 -0.38 12.14
CA GLY A 62 5.67 0.84 11.37
C GLY A 62 5.84 2.12 12.19
N SER A 63 5.22 3.20 11.73
CA SER A 63 5.30 4.50 12.40
C SER A 63 4.35 4.59 13.61
N ARG A 64 3.12 4.07 13.49
CA ARG A 64 2.07 4.14 14.53
C ARG A 64 1.35 2.82 14.77
N GLY A 65 2.00 1.69 14.49
CA GLY A 65 1.37 0.37 14.48
C GLY A 65 0.86 0.01 13.09
N ILE A 66 0.53 -1.25 12.90
CA ILE A 66 0.11 -1.80 11.61
C ILE A 66 -1.26 -2.46 11.77
N ILE A 67 -2.17 -2.20 10.83
CA ILE A 67 -3.38 -3.00 10.62
C ILE A 67 -2.99 -4.11 9.65
N VAL A 68 -3.25 -5.35 10.02
CA VAL A 68 -3.16 -6.51 9.13
C VAL A 68 -4.58 -6.99 8.85
N TYR A 69 -4.96 -7.04 7.59
CA TYR A 69 -6.27 -7.47 7.13
C TYR A 69 -6.13 -8.66 6.19
N ARG A 70 -6.90 -9.72 6.42
CA ARG A 70 -6.95 -10.87 5.51
C ARG A 70 -8.02 -10.65 4.44
N LYS A 71 -7.59 -10.36 3.23
CA LYS A 71 -8.48 -10.06 2.10
C LYS A 71 -9.14 -11.31 1.52
N THR A 72 -8.35 -12.36 1.32
CA THR A 72 -8.79 -13.68 0.87
C THR A 72 -8.11 -14.76 1.70
N MET A 73 -8.29 -16.04 1.34
CA MET A 73 -7.58 -17.13 2.04
C MET A 73 -6.05 -17.00 1.93
N ASP A 74 -5.54 -16.41 0.84
CA ASP A 74 -4.11 -16.35 0.54
C ASP A 74 -3.56 -14.92 0.43
N GLU A 75 -4.42 -13.89 0.51
CA GLU A 75 -4.03 -12.50 0.36
C GLU A 75 -4.23 -11.71 1.64
N PHE A 76 -3.21 -10.95 2.01
CA PHE A 76 -3.21 -10.04 3.15
C PHE A 76 -2.85 -8.63 2.70
N VAL A 77 -3.38 -7.65 3.42
CA VAL A 77 -3.01 -6.24 3.31
C VAL A 77 -2.48 -5.80 4.67
N ALA A 78 -1.37 -5.09 4.66
CA ALA A 78 -0.79 -4.51 5.86
C ALA A 78 -0.58 -3.00 5.66
N MET A 79 -1.08 -2.19 6.58
CA MET A 79 -1.09 -0.73 6.47
C MET A 79 -0.65 -0.09 7.77
N ASP A 80 0.14 0.97 7.67
CA ASP A 80 0.47 1.79 8.84
C ASP A 80 -0.79 2.49 9.36
N ARG A 81 -0.91 2.55 10.67
CA ARG A 81 -2.00 3.25 11.35
C ARG A 81 -1.76 4.76 11.48
N HIS A 82 -0.66 5.26 10.92
CA HIS A 82 -0.37 6.68 10.90
C HIS A 82 -1.27 7.40 9.88
N CYS A 83 -2.06 8.36 10.33
CA CYS A 83 -2.90 9.15 9.44
C CYS A 83 -2.04 9.97 8.46
N PRO A 84 -2.26 9.86 7.13
CA PRO A 84 -1.48 10.60 6.15
C PRO A 84 -1.87 12.08 6.03
N TYR A 85 -2.94 12.51 6.69
CA TYR A 85 -3.28 13.92 6.80
C TYR A 85 -2.52 14.54 7.96
N ARG A 86 -1.69 15.56 7.66
CA ARG A 86 -0.78 16.18 8.64
C ARG A 86 0.02 15.14 9.43
N PRO A 87 0.87 14.38 8.75
CA PRO A 87 1.60 13.29 9.41
C PRO A 87 2.48 13.78 10.56
N GLU A 88 2.85 15.05 10.59
CA GLU A 88 3.57 15.70 11.69
C GLU A 88 2.79 15.67 13.02
N ASP A 89 1.46 15.64 12.98
CA ASP A 89 0.61 15.55 14.17
C ASP A 89 0.68 14.14 14.82
N GLY A 90 1.15 13.15 14.07
CA GLY A 90 1.34 11.78 14.53
C GLY A 90 0.04 11.07 14.90
N CYS A 91 -1.07 11.42 14.27
CA CYS A 91 -2.37 10.84 14.55
C CYS A 91 -2.48 9.40 14.07
N GLN A 92 -3.28 8.62 14.78
CA GLN A 92 -3.45 7.19 14.54
C GLN A 92 -4.88 6.91 14.08
N VAL A 93 -5.02 5.99 13.12
CA VAL A 93 -6.31 5.53 12.64
C VAL A 93 -6.74 4.23 13.33
N PHE A 94 -8.06 4.01 13.38
CA PHE A 94 -8.69 2.87 14.02
C PHE A 94 -9.75 2.26 13.10
N VAL A 95 -9.88 0.95 13.14
CA VAL A 95 -11.00 0.26 12.46
C VAL A 95 -12.28 0.62 13.18
N ASP A 96 -13.31 1.05 12.44
CA ASP A 96 -14.60 1.40 13.02
C ASP A 96 -15.52 0.18 13.24
N ASP A 97 -16.68 0.38 13.85
CA ASP A 97 -17.63 -0.68 14.18
C ASP A 97 -18.15 -1.43 12.94
N THR A 98 -18.04 -0.84 11.73
CA THR A 98 -18.43 -1.50 10.49
C THR A 98 -17.42 -2.57 10.04
N GLN A 99 -16.18 -2.53 10.58
CA GLN A 99 -15.04 -3.36 10.20
C GLN A 99 -14.65 -3.27 8.71
N VAL A 100 -15.17 -2.26 8.02
CA VAL A 100 -14.90 -1.99 6.60
C VAL A 100 -14.12 -0.68 6.44
N THR A 101 -14.31 0.24 7.37
CA THR A 101 -13.72 1.56 7.36
C THR A 101 -12.70 1.72 8.49
N VAL A 102 -11.62 2.38 8.17
CA VAL A 102 -10.57 2.81 9.10
C VAL A 102 -10.64 4.32 9.22
N ARG A 103 -10.71 4.87 10.44
CA ARG A 103 -10.91 6.30 10.68
C ARG A 103 -9.87 6.90 11.62
N ASP A 104 -9.54 8.15 11.35
CA ASP A 104 -8.92 9.03 12.33
C ASP A 104 -10.02 9.72 13.15
N THR A 105 -10.33 9.16 14.31
CA THR A 105 -11.39 9.67 15.19
C THR A 105 -10.90 10.74 16.15
N ILE A 106 -9.59 11.01 16.20
CA ILE A 106 -8.97 11.86 17.19
C ILE A 106 -8.63 13.24 16.61
N CYS A 107 -8.06 13.29 15.42
CA CYS A 107 -7.45 14.51 14.88
C CYS A 107 -8.28 15.16 13.75
N CYS A 108 -8.68 14.40 12.74
CA CYS A 108 -9.18 15.04 11.51
C CYS A 108 -10.45 14.40 10.91
N GLY A 109 -10.85 13.22 11.32
CA GLY A 109 -12.01 12.53 10.78
C GLY A 109 -11.82 11.85 9.42
N SER A 110 -10.59 11.85 8.87
CA SER A 110 -10.29 11.14 7.62
C SER A 110 -10.68 9.67 7.70
N ALA A 111 -11.21 9.13 6.60
CA ALA A 111 -11.66 7.75 6.52
C ALA A 111 -11.05 7.02 5.33
N PHE A 112 -10.81 5.72 5.50
CA PHE A 112 -10.15 4.86 4.54
C PHE A 112 -10.83 3.49 4.49
N LEU A 113 -10.71 2.78 3.36
CA LEU A 113 -11.13 1.38 3.29
C LEU A 113 -10.08 0.44 3.91
N ILE A 114 -10.53 -0.54 4.68
CA ILE A 114 -9.63 -1.54 5.28
C ILE A 114 -9.01 -2.48 4.23
N VAL A 115 -9.70 -2.68 3.09
CA VAL A 115 -9.28 -3.65 2.07
C VAL A 115 -8.07 -3.19 1.25
N ASP A 116 -7.78 -1.88 1.20
CA ASP A 116 -6.71 -1.31 0.37
C ASP A 116 -6.18 0.04 0.85
N GLY A 117 -6.66 0.57 1.97
CA GLY A 117 -6.23 1.85 2.51
C GLY A 117 -6.63 3.07 1.69
N SER A 118 -7.48 2.93 0.69
CA SER A 118 -7.93 4.06 -0.14
C SER A 118 -8.79 5.05 0.64
N VAL A 119 -8.70 6.34 0.29
CA VAL A 119 -9.45 7.41 0.96
C VAL A 119 -10.95 7.31 0.63
N THR A 120 -11.80 7.33 1.65
CA THR A 120 -13.25 7.41 1.53
C THR A 120 -13.84 8.65 2.19
N GLY A 121 -13.07 9.30 3.07
CA GLY A 121 -13.48 10.52 3.76
C GLY A 121 -12.34 11.50 3.93
N GLN A 122 -12.62 12.76 3.61
CA GLN A 122 -11.67 13.86 3.75
C GLN A 122 -11.43 14.20 5.25
N PRO A 123 -10.34 14.92 5.58
CA PRO A 123 -9.51 15.73 4.68
C PRO A 123 -8.28 15.04 4.06
N ALA A 124 -7.99 13.76 4.36
CA ALA A 124 -6.85 13.08 3.73
C ALA A 124 -7.02 13.03 2.20
N ALA A 125 -5.93 13.31 1.48
CA ALA A 125 -5.87 13.26 0.02
C ALA A 125 -5.13 12.01 -0.50
N THR A 126 -4.37 11.34 0.38
CA THR A 126 -3.62 10.12 0.08
C THR A 126 -4.08 8.98 0.97
N GLY A 127 -4.02 7.75 0.46
CA GLY A 127 -4.34 6.55 1.23
C GLY A 127 -3.32 6.24 2.32
N LEU A 128 -3.65 5.26 3.15
CA LEU A 128 -2.74 4.76 4.17
C LEU A 128 -1.47 4.18 3.55
N GLN A 129 -0.34 4.34 4.25
CA GLN A 129 0.93 3.73 3.87
C GLN A 129 0.80 2.21 3.93
N GLN A 130 1.05 1.53 2.80
CA GLN A 130 1.01 0.08 2.73
C GLN A 130 2.41 -0.53 2.84
N TYR A 131 2.46 -1.76 3.34
CA TYR A 131 3.62 -2.64 3.38
C TYR A 131 3.45 -3.80 2.42
N ASN A 132 4.55 -4.35 1.92
CA ASN A 132 4.52 -5.59 1.15
C ASN A 132 4.16 -6.76 2.05
N THR A 133 3.41 -7.71 1.51
CA THR A 133 3.05 -8.95 2.21
C THR A 133 3.39 -10.16 1.38
N THR A 134 3.89 -11.22 2.01
CA THR A 134 4.02 -12.55 1.40
C THR A 134 3.48 -13.59 2.37
N PHE A 135 2.74 -14.55 1.84
CA PHE A 135 2.14 -15.63 2.62
C PHE A 135 2.42 -16.98 1.96
N ASN A 136 2.81 -17.98 2.75
CA ASN A 136 3.15 -19.32 2.26
C ASN A 136 2.14 -20.40 2.70
N GLY A 137 0.94 -20.00 3.12
CA GLY A 137 -0.08 -20.90 3.67
C GLY A 137 -0.03 -21.05 5.20
N THR A 138 1.03 -20.59 5.84
CA THR A 138 1.21 -20.68 7.30
C THR A 138 1.83 -19.40 7.87
N THR A 139 2.89 -18.93 7.27
CA THR A 139 3.65 -17.76 7.72
C THR A 139 3.36 -16.56 6.86
N LEU A 140 2.94 -15.47 7.49
CA LEU A 140 2.83 -14.14 6.89
C LEU A 140 4.10 -13.35 7.19
N ARG A 141 4.68 -12.75 6.15
CA ARG A 141 5.75 -11.76 6.25
C ARG A 141 5.25 -10.41 5.76
N ILE A 142 5.55 -9.35 6.52
CA ILE A 142 5.22 -7.96 6.24
C ILE A 142 6.52 -7.17 6.21
N TYR A 143 6.78 -6.43 5.11
CA TYR A 143 8.07 -5.75 4.93
C TYR A 143 7.97 -4.55 3.99
N ASN A 144 8.99 -3.69 4.00
CA ASN A 144 9.16 -2.56 3.05
C ASN A 144 10.58 -2.51 2.49
#